data_3b8b70a0dd8c0b178fc2b55042620cd7
#
_entry.id   3b8b70a0dd8c0b178fc2b55042620cd7
#
_cell.length_a   1.000
_cell.length_b   1.000
_cell.length_c   1.000
_cell.angle_alpha   90.00
_cell.angle_beta   90.00
_cell.angle_gamma   90.00
#
_symmetry.space_group_name_H-M   'P 1'
#
loop_
_entity.id
_entity.type
_entity.pdbx_description
1 polymer ?
#
loop_
_entity_poly.entity_id
_entity_poly.type
_entity_poly.pdbx_seq_one_letter_code
_entity_poly.pdbx_strand_id
1 'polypeptide(L)'
;MLASDQELEEAGNRLGERLLRAVRTIATAESCTGGWVAKVLTDRAGSSGYVLGGLVTYSNEAKQGLLGVSRKSLDEHGAVSEPVVREMVAGALAATGADIAVAISGVAGPGGGSEDKPVGTVWFAWGSSPASTVAVVKHFEGNRDQVRRQSVLFALQGVKGFVDEL
;
A
#
# COMPACT_ATOMS: atom_id res chain seq x y z
N MET A 1 -18.14 6.38 11.67
CA MET A 1 -16.82 6.89 11.28
C MET A 1 -16.33 6.13 10.06
N LEU A 2 -15.86 6.87 9.05
CA LEU A 2 -15.28 6.24 7.86
C LEU A 2 -14.00 5.48 8.25
N ALA A 3 -13.95 4.21 7.91
CA ALA A 3 -12.81 3.33 8.19
C ALA A 3 -12.44 3.34 9.68
N SER A 4 -13.36 2.90 10.52
CA SER A 4 -13.14 2.78 11.96
C SER A 4 -12.04 1.76 12.28
N ASP A 5 -11.49 1.82 13.48
CA ASP A 5 -10.50 0.85 13.94
C ASP A 5 -11.02 -0.58 13.81
N GLN A 6 -12.30 -0.80 14.12
CA GLN A 6 -12.94 -2.12 13.98
C GLN A 6 -12.98 -2.57 12.53
N GLU A 7 -13.33 -1.67 11.59
CA GLU A 7 -13.35 -2.01 10.16
C GLU A 7 -11.95 -2.37 9.66
N LEU A 8 -10.93 -1.66 10.10
CA LEU A 8 -9.53 -1.95 9.74
C LEU A 8 -9.12 -3.32 10.29
N GLU A 9 -9.43 -3.60 11.55
CA GLU A 9 -9.13 -4.89 12.17
C GLU A 9 -9.81 -6.05 11.44
N GLU A 10 -11.08 -5.91 11.13
CA GLU A 10 -11.83 -6.93 10.40
C GLU A 10 -11.25 -7.17 8.99
N ALA A 11 -10.91 -6.11 8.28
CA ALA A 11 -10.31 -6.22 6.94
C ALA A 11 -8.94 -6.90 7.01
N GLY A 12 -8.13 -6.56 8.00
CA GLY A 12 -6.83 -7.19 8.24
C GLY A 12 -6.95 -8.68 8.56
N ASN A 13 -7.93 -9.04 9.40
CA ASN A 13 -8.18 -10.44 9.75
C ASN A 13 -8.64 -11.25 8.54
N ARG A 14 -9.53 -10.72 7.73
CA ARG A 14 -10.01 -11.39 6.51
C ARG A 14 -8.88 -11.62 5.52
N LEU A 15 -8.04 -10.61 5.33
CA LEU A 15 -6.89 -10.74 4.44
C LEU A 15 -5.90 -11.78 4.99
N GLY A 16 -5.59 -11.74 6.29
CA GLY A 16 -4.69 -12.70 6.91
C GLY A 16 -5.16 -14.14 6.76
N GLU A 17 -6.44 -14.39 7.02
CA GLU A 17 -7.04 -15.72 6.82
C GLU A 17 -6.93 -16.17 5.37
N ARG A 18 -7.18 -15.26 4.44
CA ARG A 18 -7.13 -15.57 3.02
C ARG A 18 -5.70 -15.88 2.56
N LEU A 19 -4.73 -15.14 3.05
CA LEU A 19 -3.31 -15.39 2.74
C LEU A 19 -2.85 -16.76 3.26
N LEU A 20 -3.27 -17.11 4.48
CA LEU A 20 -2.96 -18.43 5.04
C LEU A 20 -3.54 -19.57 4.20
N ARG A 21 -4.79 -19.46 3.78
CA ARG A 21 -5.43 -20.46 2.93
C ARG A 21 -4.77 -20.57 1.56
N ALA A 22 -4.37 -19.44 0.99
CA ALA A 22 -3.71 -19.41 -0.31
C ALA A 22 -2.23 -19.82 -0.22
N VAL A 23 -1.68 -19.93 0.98
CA VAL A 23 -0.25 -20.19 1.23
C VAL A 23 0.60 -19.12 0.53
N ARG A 24 0.25 -17.85 0.75
CA ARG A 24 0.94 -16.70 0.16
C ARG A 24 1.45 -15.77 1.24
N THR A 25 2.59 -15.15 0.97
CA THR A 25 3.21 -14.16 1.84
C THR A 25 3.05 -12.76 1.27
N ILE A 26 3.03 -11.76 2.14
CA ILE A 26 2.82 -10.36 1.78
C ILE A 26 3.91 -9.46 2.34
N ALA A 27 4.22 -8.41 1.58
CA ALA A 27 5.03 -7.28 2.04
C ALA A 27 4.29 -5.98 1.72
N THR A 28 4.58 -4.93 2.48
CA THR A 28 4.01 -3.60 2.25
C THR A 28 5.08 -2.59 1.88
N ALA A 29 4.72 -1.62 1.05
CA ALA A 29 5.54 -0.47 0.68
C ALA A 29 4.68 0.77 0.87
N GLU A 30 4.89 1.49 1.97
CA GLU A 30 4.00 2.54 2.39
C GLU A 30 4.67 3.91 2.38
N SER A 31 3.95 4.91 1.90
CA SER A 31 4.35 6.31 2.00
C SER A 31 3.38 7.04 2.94
N CYS A 32 2.27 7.57 2.45
CA CYS A 32 1.35 8.37 3.27
C CYS A 32 0.72 7.61 4.44
N THR A 33 0.64 6.31 4.39
CA THR A 33 0.07 5.49 5.48
C THR A 33 1.08 5.18 6.59
N GLY A 34 2.37 5.43 6.36
CA GLY A 34 3.39 5.43 7.40
C GLY A 34 3.62 4.12 8.15
N GLY A 35 3.29 2.98 7.54
CA GLY A 35 3.41 1.66 8.18
C GLY A 35 2.09 1.13 8.74
N TRP A 36 1.01 1.87 8.57
CA TRP A 36 -0.29 1.49 9.15
C TRP A 36 -0.85 0.19 8.56
N VAL A 37 -0.66 -0.06 7.27
CA VAL A 37 -1.09 -1.34 6.67
C VAL A 37 -0.33 -2.50 7.30
N ALA A 38 0.99 -2.38 7.42
CA ALA A 38 1.81 -3.38 8.09
C ALA A 38 1.37 -3.57 9.56
N LYS A 39 1.07 -2.48 10.25
CA LYS A 39 0.58 -2.53 11.63
C LYS A 39 -0.71 -3.34 11.74
N VAL A 40 -1.70 -3.05 10.91
CA VAL A 40 -2.98 -3.78 10.93
C VAL A 40 -2.77 -5.25 10.61
N LEU A 41 -1.94 -5.58 9.62
CA LEU A 41 -1.65 -6.97 9.26
C LEU A 41 -0.95 -7.73 10.40
N THR A 42 -0.08 -7.06 11.15
CA THR A 42 0.68 -7.69 12.23
C THR A 42 -0.03 -7.68 13.58
N ASP A 43 -1.16 -6.98 13.72
CA ASP A 43 -1.98 -7.01 14.94
C ASP A 43 -2.55 -8.41 15.22
N ARG A 44 -2.78 -9.19 14.17
CA ARG A 44 -3.32 -10.54 14.31
C ARG A 44 -2.24 -11.51 14.77
N ALA A 45 -2.54 -12.27 15.83
CA ALA A 45 -1.63 -13.33 16.29
C ALA A 45 -1.42 -14.36 15.18
N GLY A 46 -0.17 -14.79 14.99
CA GLY A 46 0.19 -15.73 13.95
C GLY A 46 0.49 -15.07 12.59
N SER A 47 0.48 -13.75 12.53
CA SER A 47 0.74 -13.01 11.27
C SER A 47 2.13 -13.26 10.67
N SER A 48 3.08 -13.73 11.48
CA SER A 48 4.41 -14.11 10.98
C SER A 48 4.36 -15.25 9.94
N GLY A 49 3.26 -15.98 9.88
CA GLY A 49 3.06 -17.03 8.87
C GLY A 49 2.81 -16.47 7.47
N TYR A 50 2.47 -15.19 7.33
CA TYR A 50 2.19 -14.59 6.03
C TYR A 50 2.79 -13.20 5.81
N VAL A 51 3.13 -12.45 6.86
CA VAL A 51 3.74 -11.12 6.73
C VAL A 51 5.26 -11.25 6.79
N LEU A 52 5.96 -10.89 5.71
CA LEU A 52 7.42 -10.94 5.67
C LEU A 52 8.06 -9.63 6.11
N GLY A 53 7.44 -8.51 5.81
CA GLY A 53 7.98 -7.22 6.17
C GLY A 53 7.22 -6.07 5.57
N GLY A 54 7.59 -4.86 5.97
CA GLY A 54 7.03 -3.64 5.44
C GLY A 54 8.11 -2.58 5.36
N LEU A 55 8.10 -1.80 4.27
CA LEU A 55 9.03 -0.71 4.06
C LEU A 55 8.26 0.59 4.08
N VAL A 56 8.61 1.46 5.01
CA VAL A 56 8.05 2.80 5.08
C VAL A 56 9.01 3.72 4.34
N THR A 57 8.63 4.12 3.13
CA THR A 57 9.45 4.94 2.25
C THR A 57 8.78 6.29 2.05
N TYR A 58 8.90 7.12 3.08
CA TYR A 58 8.16 8.38 3.16
C TYR A 58 8.71 9.44 2.21
N SER A 59 10.04 9.50 2.07
CA SER A 59 10.72 10.45 1.16
C SER A 59 10.96 9.84 -0.22
N ASN A 60 11.23 10.69 -1.20
CA ASN A 60 11.63 10.23 -2.53
C ASN A 60 12.97 9.48 -2.49
N GLU A 61 13.89 9.94 -1.64
CA GLU A 61 15.20 9.29 -1.45
C GLU A 61 15.03 7.87 -0.90
N ALA A 62 14.12 7.67 0.04
CA ALA A 62 13.82 6.34 0.58
C ALA A 62 13.17 5.45 -0.47
N LYS A 63 12.28 5.99 -1.31
CA LYS A 63 11.68 5.22 -2.40
C LYS A 63 12.75 4.74 -3.38
N GLN A 64 13.73 5.57 -3.69
CA GLN A 64 14.85 5.18 -4.54
C GLN A 64 15.77 4.18 -3.87
N GLY A 65 16.21 4.49 -2.64
CA GLY A 65 17.22 3.71 -1.95
C GLY A 65 16.74 2.35 -1.45
N LEU A 66 15.51 2.25 -1.01
CA LEU A 66 14.98 1.02 -0.42
C LEU A 66 14.14 0.19 -1.41
N LEU A 67 13.46 0.83 -2.33
CA LEU A 67 12.55 0.15 -3.26
C LEU A 67 13.02 0.20 -4.72
N GLY A 68 14.10 0.90 -5.01
CA GLY A 68 14.61 1.01 -6.38
C GLY A 68 13.69 1.79 -7.31
N VAL A 69 12.84 2.66 -6.76
CA VAL A 69 12.03 3.56 -7.60
C VAL A 69 12.96 4.47 -8.39
N SER A 70 12.72 4.61 -9.69
CA SER A 70 13.60 5.37 -10.55
C SER A 70 13.44 6.87 -10.32
N ARG A 71 14.56 7.59 -10.37
CA ARG A 71 14.54 9.05 -10.33
C ARG A 71 13.72 9.62 -11.47
N LYS A 72 13.81 8.98 -12.65
CA LYS A 72 13.04 9.38 -13.83
C LYS A 72 11.54 9.38 -13.54
N SER A 73 11.01 8.30 -12.98
CA SER A 73 9.58 8.22 -12.65
C SER A 73 9.17 9.28 -11.64
N LEU A 74 9.99 9.53 -10.62
CA LEU A 74 9.74 10.56 -9.62
C LEU A 74 9.76 11.97 -10.23
N ASP A 75 10.72 12.25 -11.11
CA ASP A 75 10.84 13.56 -11.75
C ASP A 75 9.71 13.80 -12.77
N GLU A 76 9.34 12.79 -13.54
CA GLU A 76 8.32 12.94 -14.59
C GLU A 76 6.90 12.89 -14.07
N HIS A 77 6.63 12.07 -13.06
CA HIS A 77 5.26 11.75 -12.59
C HIS A 77 5.00 12.12 -11.14
N GLY A 78 6.04 12.36 -10.35
CA GLY A 78 5.92 12.57 -8.91
C GLY A 78 5.67 11.27 -8.16
N ALA A 79 5.76 11.34 -6.83
CA ALA A 79 5.60 10.18 -5.97
C ALA A 79 4.17 9.61 -6.00
N VAL A 80 3.17 10.46 -6.19
CA VAL A 80 1.75 10.08 -6.20
C VAL A 80 1.34 9.82 -7.64
N SER A 81 1.67 8.64 -8.14
CA SER A 81 1.47 8.29 -9.55
C SER A 81 1.47 6.78 -9.75
N GLU A 82 0.89 6.36 -10.86
CA GLU A 82 0.85 4.94 -11.24
C GLU A 82 2.24 4.35 -11.42
N PRO A 83 3.15 4.98 -12.20
CA PRO A 83 4.48 4.40 -12.38
C PRO A 83 5.23 4.18 -11.05
N VAL A 84 5.12 5.14 -10.13
CA VAL A 84 5.84 5.05 -8.86
C VAL A 84 5.28 3.92 -7.98
N VAL A 85 3.96 3.80 -7.83
CA VAL A 85 3.40 2.71 -7.01
C VAL A 85 3.66 1.33 -7.61
N ARG A 86 3.71 1.22 -8.93
CA ARG A 86 4.10 -0.04 -9.59
C ARG A 86 5.56 -0.38 -9.30
N GLU A 87 6.45 0.57 -9.38
CA GLU A 87 7.87 0.37 -9.04
C GLU A 87 8.05 0.05 -7.55
N MET A 88 7.22 0.66 -6.68
CA MET A 88 7.23 0.35 -5.25
C MET A 88 6.86 -1.12 -4.98
N VAL A 89 5.87 -1.65 -5.68
CA VAL A 89 5.50 -3.09 -5.60
C VAL A 89 6.68 -3.95 -6.01
N ALA A 90 7.27 -3.68 -7.17
CA ALA A 90 8.42 -4.44 -7.67
C ALA A 90 9.58 -4.41 -6.67
N GLY A 91 9.85 -3.25 -6.09
CA GLY A 91 10.91 -3.09 -5.09
C GLY A 91 10.65 -3.86 -3.81
N ALA A 92 9.41 -3.84 -3.32
CA ALA A 92 9.04 -4.57 -2.12
C ALA A 92 9.12 -6.10 -2.33
N LEU A 93 8.71 -6.60 -3.48
CA LEU A 93 8.86 -8.01 -3.84
C LEU A 93 10.34 -8.41 -3.86
N ALA A 94 11.18 -7.59 -4.49
CA ALA A 94 12.62 -7.87 -4.58
C ALA A 94 13.31 -7.82 -3.21
N ALA A 95 12.94 -6.85 -2.37
CA ALA A 95 13.57 -6.66 -1.07
C ALA A 95 13.21 -7.73 -0.05
N THR A 96 12.02 -8.30 -0.12
CA THR A 96 11.49 -9.22 0.89
C THR A 96 11.36 -10.66 0.44
N GLY A 97 11.24 -10.90 -0.85
CA GLY A 97 10.93 -12.22 -1.38
C GLY A 97 9.48 -12.64 -1.17
N ALA A 98 8.60 -11.70 -0.80
CA ALA A 98 7.18 -11.98 -0.62
C ALA A 98 6.53 -12.39 -1.94
N ASP A 99 5.44 -13.16 -1.85
CA ASP A 99 4.66 -13.56 -3.02
C ASP A 99 3.83 -12.40 -3.57
N ILE A 100 3.38 -11.51 -2.69
CA ILE A 100 2.52 -10.37 -3.02
C ILE A 100 3.05 -9.14 -2.29
N ALA A 101 2.98 -7.98 -2.95
CA ALA A 101 3.25 -6.70 -2.30
C ALA A 101 2.13 -5.71 -2.57
N VAL A 102 1.90 -4.82 -1.62
CA VAL A 102 0.97 -3.69 -1.76
C VAL A 102 1.73 -2.39 -1.54
N ALA A 103 1.48 -1.41 -2.38
CA ALA A 103 2.11 -0.10 -2.30
C ALA A 103 1.05 1.01 -2.23
N ILE A 104 1.33 2.05 -1.44
CA ILE A 104 0.44 3.20 -1.26
C ILE A 104 1.28 4.48 -1.27
N SER A 105 0.90 5.43 -2.10
CA SER A 105 1.50 6.76 -2.13
C SER A 105 0.43 7.80 -2.42
N GLY A 106 0.30 8.82 -1.57
CA GLY A 106 -0.79 9.76 -1.70
C GLY A 106 -0.59 11.06 -0.97
N VAL A 107 -1.55 11.95 -1.11
CA VAL A 107 -1.61 13.28 -0.48
C VAL A 107 -2.64 13.24 0.64
N ALA A 108 -2.18 13.03 1.86
CA ALA A 108 -3.07 12.94 3.02
C ALA A 108 -3.61 14.30 3.48
N GLY A 109 -2.92 15.38 3.19
CA GLY A 109 -3.29 16.74 3.59
C GLY A 109 -2.86 17.07 5.02
N PRO A 110 -3.20 18.30 5.51
CA PRO A 110 -3.97 19.33 4.80
C PRO A 110 -3.19 20.01 3.67
N GLY A 111 -1.87 19.93 3.64
CA GLY A 111 -1.03 20.51 2.60
C GLY A 111 -0.62 19.48 1.54
N GLY A 112 0.18 19.95 0.57
CA GLY A 112 0.82 19.07 -0.42
C GLY A 112 -0.01 18.75 -1.64
N GLY A 113 -1.25 19.23 -1.71
CA GLY A 113 -2.09 19.03 -2.89
C GLY A 113 -1.77 20.00 -4.02
N SER A 114 -2.14 19.59 -5.23
CA SER A 114 -2.05 20.41 -6.42
C SER A 114 -3.37 20.31 -7.20
N GLU A 115 -3.49 21.05 -8.29
CA GLU A 115 -4.68 20.98 -9.14
C GLU A 115 -4.87 19.56 -9.71
N ASP A 116 -3.79 18.95 -10.19
CA ASP A 116 -3.83 17.59 -10.75
C ASP A 116 -3.97 16.51 -9.70
N LYS A 117 -3.42 16.74 -8.50
CA LYS A 117 -3.41 15.77 -7.41
C LYS A 117 -3.86 16.48 -6.13
N PRO A 118 -5.16 16.77 -6.00
CA PRO A 118 -5.67 17.43 -4.81
C PRO A 118 -5.48 16.56 -3.56
N VAL A 119 -5.59 17.19 -2.39
CA VAL A 119 -5.59 16.47 -1.11
C VAL A 119 -6.63 15.35 -1.16
N GLY A 120 -6.25 14.16 -0.72
CA GLY A 120 -7.07 12.96 -0.78
C GLY A 120 -6.78 12.07 -1.98
N THR A 121 -5.94 12.52 -2.91
CA THR A 121 -5.49 11.68 -4.04
C THR A 121 -4.51 10.63 -3.53
N VAL A 122 -4.84 9.35 -3.71
CA VAL A 122 -3.99 8.25 -3.27
C VAL A 122 -3.92 7.21 -4.37
N TRP A 123 -2.70 6.86 -4.76
CA TRP A 123 -2.44 5.75 -5.67
C TRP A 123 -2.11 4.49 -4.90
N PHE A 124 -2.64 3.39 -5.39
CA PHE A 124 -2.43 2.05 -4.85
C PHE A 124 -1.90 1.14 -5.95
N ALA A 125 -1.07 0.18 -5.57
CA ALA A 125 -0.76 -0.94 -6.44
C ALA A 125 -0.63 -2.20 -5.60
N TRP A 126 -0.97 -3.33 -6.18
CA TRP A 126 -0.72 -4.64 -5.58
C TRP A 126 -0.46 -5.65 -6.68
N GLY A 127 0.40 -6.60 -6.40
CA GLY A 127 0.77 -7.56 -7.42
C GLY A 127 1.72 -8.63 -6.91
N SER A 128 1.89 -9.66 -7.75
CA SER A 128 2.79 -10.78 -7.52
C SER A 128 4.03 -10.72 -8.42
N SER A 129 4.01 -9.86 -9.43
CA SER A 129 5.12 -9.59 -10.35
C SER A 129 4.82 -8.30 -11.09
N PRO A 130 5.79 -7.67 -11.79
CA PRO A 130 5.50 -6.51 -12.61
C PRO A 130 4.37 -6.72 -13.62
N ALA A 131 4.32 -7.90 -14.24
CA ALA A 131 3.26 -8.23 -15.21
C ALA A 131 1.90 -8.47 -14.55
N SER A 132 1.88 -8.89 -13.29
CA SER A 132 0.67 -9.17 -12.52
C SER A 132 0.49 -8.12 -11.41
N THR A 133 0.59 -6.84 -11.78
CA THR A 133 0.38 -5.72 -10.87
C THR A 133 -0.79 -4.88 -11.35
N VAL A 134 -1.70 -4.59 -10.43
CA VAL A 134 -2.86 -3.71 -10.62
C VAL A 134 -2.56 -2.38 -9.95
N ALA A 135 -2.88 -1.27 -10.60
CA ALA A 135 -2.77 0.06 -10.00
C ALA A 135 -4.11 0.78 -10.08
N VAL A 136 -4.47 1.46 -9.00
CA VAL A 136 -5.76 2.15 -8.84
C VAL A 136 -5.54 3.48 -8.16
N VAL A 137 -6.24 4.53 -8.60
CA VAL A 137 -6.26 5.81 -7.92
C VAL A 137 -7.61 6.03 -7.25
N LYS A 138 -7.58 6.60 -6.05
CA LYS A 138 -8.78 7.01 -5.32
C LYS A 138 -8.65 8.46 -4.88
N HIS A 139 -9.79 9.10 -4.70
CA HIS A 139 -9.88 10.46 -4.20
C HIS A 139 -10.75 10.43 -2.95
N PHE A 140 -10.12 10.46 -1.79
CA PHE A 140 -10.80 10.36 -0.51
C PHE A 140 -11.14 11.75 0.04
N GLU A 141 -12.31 11.88 0.63
CA GLU A 141 -12.72 13.06 1.36
C GLU A 141 -12.34 12.95 2.83
N GLY A 142 -12.23 14.07 3.52
CA GLY A 142 -11.99 14.13 4.93
C GLY A 142 -10.64 14.74 5.30
N ASN A 143 -10.34 14.74 6.60
CA ASN A 143 -9.09 15.25 7.12
C ASN A 143 -7.95 14.24 6.93
N ARG A 144 -6.75 14.59 7.36
CA ARG A 144 -5.56 13.74 7.22
C ARG A 144 -5.75 12.34 7.80
N ASP A 145 -6.32 12.22 8.98
CA ASP A 145 -6.57 10.93 9.62
C ASP A 145 -7.56 10.10 8.79
N GLN A 146 -8.63 10.73 8.33
CA GLN A 146 -9.66 10.05 7.54
C GLN A 146 -9.13 9.58 6.18
N VAL A 147 -8.32 10.37 5.51
CA VAL A 147 -7.69 9.97 4.24
C VAL A 147 -6.79 8.75 4.47
N ARG A 148 -5.97 8.79 5.52
CA ARG A 148 -5.07 7.68 5.85
C ARG A 148 -5.82 6.41 6.21
N ARG A 149 -6.88 6.50 7.03
CA ARG A 149 -7.74 5.36 7.40
C ARG A 149 -8.39 4.70 6.19
N GLN A 150 -8.98 5.52 5.35
CA GLN A 150 -9.62 5.02 4.12
C GLN A 150 -8.60 4.37 3.18
N SER A 151 -7.39 4.91 3.13
CA SER A 151 -6.30 4.32 2.33
C SER A 151 -5.90 2.94 2.85
N VAL A 152 -5.79 2.78 4.16
CA VAL A 152 -5.47 1.48 4.77
C VAL A 152 -6.56 0.46 4.47
N LEU A 153 -7.83 0.84 4.67
CA LEU A 153 -8.97 -0.05 4.41
C LEU A 153 -9.01 -0.48 2.96
N PHE A 154 -8.88 0.48 2.03
CA PHE A 154 -8.93 0.19 0.60
C PHE A 154 -7.78 -0.74 0.18
N ALA A 155 -6.58 -0.52 0.71
CA ALA A 155 -5.43 -1.38 0.41
C ALA A 155 -5.67 -2.82 0.86
N LEU A 156 -6.17 -3.00 2.08
CA LEU A 156 -6.46 -4.35 2.61
C LEU A 156 -7.53 -5.07 1.79
N GLN A 157 -8.59 -4.37 1.43
CA GLN A 157 -9.68 -4.92 0.63
C GLN A 157 -9.24 -5.22 -0.81
N GLY A 158 -8.43 -4.35 -1.40
CA GLY A 158 -7.93 -4.53 -2.75
C GLY A 158 -7.01 -5.73 -2.88
N VAL A 159 -6.09 -5.89 -1.93
CA VAL A 159 -5.20 -7.06 -1.91
C VAL A 159 -5.99 -8.35 -1.70
N LYS A 160 -6.99 -8.33 -0.81
CA LYS A 160 -7.83 -9.52 -0.62
C LYS A 160 -8.52 -9.94 -1.91
N GLY A 161 -9.08 -8.98 -2.63
CA GLY A 161 -9.70 -9.23 -3.93
C GLY A 161 -8.71 -9.84 -4.94
N PHE A 162 -7.48 -9.37 -4.93
CA PHE A 162 -6.41 -9.90 -5.78
C PHE A 162 -6.07 -11.35 -5.42
N VAL A 163 -5.96 -11.64 -4.12
CA VAL A 163 -5.67 -13.00 -3.64
C VAL A 163 -6.82 -13.96 -3.97
N ASP A 164 -8.05 -13.49 -3.89
CA ASP A 164 -9.23 -14.31 -4.21
C ASP A 164 -9.25 -14.79 -5.67
N GLU A 165 -8.58 -14.09 -6.56
CA GLU A 165 -8.51 -14.40 -7.98
C GLU A 165 -7.26 -15.21 -8.38
N LEU A 166 -6.39 -15.53 -7.45
CA LEU A 166 -5.18 -16.31 -7.72
C LEU A 166 -5.46 -17.80 -7.92
#